data_3697951ef114887ae5cbef6e574b9eea
#
_entry.id   3697951ef114887ae5cbef6e574b9eea
#
_cell.length_a   1.000
_cell.length_b   1.000
_cell.length_c   1.000
_cell.angle_alpha   90.00
_cell.angle_beta   90.00
_cell.angle_gamma   90.00
#
_symmetry.space_group_name_H-M   'P 1'
#
loop_
_entity.id
_entity.type
_entity.pdbx_description
1 polymer ?
#
loop_
_entity_poly.entity_id
_entity_poly.type
_entity_poly.pdbx_seq_one_letter_code
_entity_poly.pdbx_strand_id
1 'polypeptide(L)'
;MNSLPNPYQQSVSLAVGFMVKIMGNLESSCGKNPELVVDFCTGIEEDSDIAFHFRVYTNSMVVMNSFQKGGWQEEKRMFSDPFMPGQPFELRFLVLENEYKVFVNNESFCQFAHRLPLQSVKMLKVKG
;
A
#
# COMPACT_ATOMS: atom_id res chain seq x y z
N MET A 1 -7.80 -20.27 -11.42
CA MET A 1 -7.52 -18.87 -11.09
C MET A 1 -6.03 -18.64 -11.01
N ASN A 2 -5.58 -17.57 -11.61
CA ASN A 2 -4.16 -17.26 -11.60
C ASN A 2 -3.83 -16.35 -10.43
N SER A 3 -2.89 -16.79 -9.61
CA SER A 3 -2.36 -15.96 -8.54
C SER A 3 -1.18 -15.16 -9.07
N LEU A 4 -1.08 -13.91 -8.67
CA LEU A 4 0.09 -13.11 -8.97
C LEU A 4 1.27 -13.58 -8.11
N PRO A 5 2.51 -13.38 -8.59
CA PRO A 5 3.67 -13.66 -7.76
C PRO A 5 3.60 -12.90 -6.43
N ASN A 6 4.18 -13.47 -5.40
CA ASN A 6 4.28 -12.84 -4.09
C ASN A 6 5.74 -12.86 -3.65
N PRO A 7 6.43 -11.72 -3.59
CA PRO A 7 5.92 -10.37 -3.82
C PRO A 7 5.69 -10.07 -5.31
N TYR A 8 4.76 -9.16 -5.57
CA TYR A 8 4.45 -8.69 -6.91
C TYR A 8 5.08 -7.34 -7.15
N GLN A 9 5.66 -7.14 -8.32
CA GLN A 9 6.25 -5.86 -8.70
C GLN A 9 5.77 -5.45 -10.07
N GLN A 10 5.48 -4.17 -10.22
CA GLN A 10 5.03 -3.62 -11.50
C GLN A 10 5.56 -2.20 -11.66
N SER A 11 6.11 -1.90 -12.84
CA SER A 11 6.48 -0.54 -13.20
C SER A 11 5.24 0.32 -13.33
N VAL A 12 5.31 1.52 -12.78
CA VAL A 12 4.19 2.46 -12.82
C VAL A 12 4.70 3.86 -13.17
N SER A 13 3.80 4.69 -13.66
CA SER A 13 4.04 6.10 -13.88
C SER A 13 2.82 6.83 -13.37
N LEU A 14 2.95 7.46 -12.21
CA LEU A 14 1.82 8.09 -11.55
C LEU A 14 1.52 9.47 -12.13
N ALA A 15 0.25 9.80 -12.19
CA ALA A 15 -0.25 11.11 -12.55
C ALA A 15 -1.50 11.37 -11.73
N VAL A 16 -1.87 12.65 -11.60
CA VAL A 16 -3.12 13.00 -10.92
C VAL A 16 -4.30 12.32 -11.60
N GLY A 17 -5.13 11.64 -10.80
CA GLY A 17 -6.25 10.85 -11.30
C GLY A 17 -5.94 9.38 -11.54
N PHE A 18 -4.67 8.98 -11.47
CA PHE A 18 -4.29 7.59 -11.62
C PHE A 18 -4.81 6.78 -10.43
N MET A 19 -5.33 5.60 -10.71
CA MET A 19 -5.85 4.72 -9.65
C MET A 19 -5.17 3.37 -9.70
N VAL A 20 -4.67 2.94 -8.54
CA VAL A 20 -4.16 1.59 -8.34
C VAL A 20 -5.25 0.80 -7.64
N LYS A 21 -5.61 -0.35 -8.19
CA LYS A 21 -6.63 -1.22 -7.64
C LYS A 21 -6.03 -2.59 -7.36
N ILE A 22 -6.18 -3.03 -6.13
CA ILE A 22 -5.69 -4.34 -5.69
C ILE A 22 -6.87 -5.12 -5.14
N MET A 23 -7.11 -6.27 -5.72
CA MET A 23 -8.14 -7.19 -5.25
C MET A 23 -7.48 -8.42 -4.68
N GLY A 24 -7.95 -8.86 -3.54
CA GLY A 24 -7.35 -10.01 -2.90
C GLY A 24 -8.16 -10.54 -1.76
N ASN A 25 -7.54 -11.46 -1.05
CA ASN A 25 -8.12 -12.12 0.10
C ASN A 25 -7.00 -12.39 1.10
N LEU A 26 -7.16 -11.90 2.32
CA LEU A 26 -6.19 -12.14 3.38
C LEU A 26 -6.57 -13.43 4.09
N GLU A 27 -5.92 -14.52 3.70
CA GLU A 27 -6.16 -15.82 4.32
C GLU A 27 -5.38 -15.91 5.63
N SER A 28 -6.04 -16.38 6.70
CA SER A 28 -5.32 -16.69 7.92
C SER A 28 -4.62 -18.03 7.76
N SER A 29 -3.32 -18.03 8.02
CA SER A 29 -2.56 -19.25 8.14
C SER A 29 -2.38 -19.57 9.62
N CYS A 30 -2.16 -20.84 9.92
CA CYS A 30 -2.07 -21.32 11.29
C CYS A 30 -1.02 -20.54 12.09
N GLY A 31 -1.44 -19.92 13.18
CA GLY A 31 -0.55 -19.24 14.11
C GLY A 31 -0.04 -17.87 13.69
N LYS A 32 -0.48 -17.36 12.54
CA LYS A 32 -0.03 -16.05 12.06
C LYS A 32 -1.19 -15.22 11.56
N ASN A 33 -1.15 -13.94 11.86
CA ASN A 33 -2.05 -12.98 11.25
C ASN A 33 -1.53 -12.64 9.86
N PRO A 34 -2.40 -12.65 8.83
CA PRO A 34 -1.97 -12.23 7.51
C PRO A 34 -1.59 -10.75 7.49
N GLU A 35 -0.65 -10.41 6.64
CA GLU A 35 -0.20 -9.04 6.44
C GLU A 35 -0.32 -8.68 4.97
N LEU A 36 -0.55 -7.40 4.71
CA LEU A 36 -0.51 -6.86 3.37
C LEU A 36 0.40 -5.64 3.39
N VAL A 37 1.33 -5.57 2.45
CA VAL A 37 2.21 -4.42 2.31
C VAL A 37 2.14 -3.93 0.86
N VAL A 38 1.87 -2.65 0.69
CA VAL A 38 1.87 -2.00 -0.62
C VAL A 38 2.86 -0.84 -0.55
N ASP A 39 3.85 -0.86 -1.45
CA ASP A 39 4.90 0.17 -1.50
C ASP A 39 4.94 0.84 -2.86
N PHE A 40 4.92 2.17 -2.84
CA PHE A 40 5.14 3.00 -4.02
C PHE A 40 6.59 3.48 -3.96
N CYS A 41 7.44 2.88 -4.79
CA CYS A 41 8.89 3.03 -4.70
C CYS A 41 9.45 3.90 -5.82
N THR A 42 10.60 4.53 -5.56
CA THR A 42 11.26 5.36 -6.57
C THR A 42 12.12 4.55 -7.52
N GLY A 43 12.37 3.28 -7.21
CA GLY A 43 13.18 2.40 -8.06
C GLY A 43 12.93 0.94 -7.74
N ILE A 44 13.66 0.07 -8.42
CA ILE A 44 13.52 -1.38 -8.27
C ILE A 44 14.45 -1.95 -7.20
N GLU A 45 15.47 -1.22 -6.79
CA GLU A 45 16.44 -1.66 -5.80
C GLU A 45 15.78 -1.79 -4.43
N GLU A 46 16.30 -2.70 -3.61
CA GLU A 46 15.77 -2.91 -2.25
C GLU A 46 15.94 -1.69 -1.36
N ASP A 47 16.96 -0.88 -1.61
CA ASP A 47 17.24 0.33 -0.82
C ASP A 47 16.64 1.59 -1.44
N SER A 48 15.84 1.47 -2.47
CA SER A 48 15.14 2.62 -3.07
C SER A 48 14.26 3.31 -2.05
N ASP A 49 14.10 4.61 -2.21
CA ASP A 49 13.14 5.36 -1.40
C ASP A 49 11.73 4.83 -1.66
N ILE A 50 10.91 4.90 -0.64
CA ILE A 50 9.49 4.52 -0.70
C ILE A 50 8.68 5.78 -0.44
N ALA A 51 7.98 6.25 -1.47
CA ALA A 51 7.16 7.45 -1.37
C ALA A 51 5.95 7.21 -0.45
N PHE A 52 5.38 6.00 -0.51
CA PHE A 52 4.22 5.65 0.29
C PHE A 52 4.28 4.16 0.61
N HIS A 53 4.40 3.86 1.90
CA HIS A 53 4.38 2.52 2.47
C HIS A 53 3.06 2.34 3.21
N PHE A 54 2.29 1.34 2.81
CA PHE A 54 0.98 1.04 3.39
C PHE A 54 1.02 -0.39 3.89
N ARG A 55 0.95 -0.58 5.20
CA ARG A 55 1.06 -1.90 5.80
C ARG A 55 -0.12 -2.20 6.71
N VAL A 56 -0.76 -3.32 6.44
CA VAL A 56 -1.91 -3.79 7.21
C VAL A 56 -1.44 -4.81 8.24
N TYR A 57 -1.72 -4.52 9.51
CA TYR A 57 -1.58 -5.49 10.60
C TYR A 57 -2.99 -5.98 10.92
N THR A 58 -3.32 -7.16 10.45
CA THR A 58 -4.69 -7.70 10.53
C THR A 58 -5.20 -7.70 11.97
N ASN A 59 -6.45 -7.26 12.15
CA ASN A 59 -7.11 -7.16 13.45
C ASN A 59 -6.48 -6.14 14.40
N SER A 60 -5.67 -5.24 13.89
CA SER A 60 -4.98 -4.27 14.73
C SER A 60 -5.01 -2.86 14.15
N MET A 61 -4.22 -2.62 13.12
CA MET A 61 -4.04 -1.27 12.61
C MET A 61 -3.49 -1.27 11.20
N VAL A 62 -3.52 -0.11 10.58
CA VAL A 62 -2.82 0.15 9.32
C VAL A 62 -1.76 1.21 9.61
N VAL A 63 -0.54 0.95 9.15
CA VAL A 63 0.60 1.84 9.34
C VAL A 63 1.01 2.40 7.99
N MET A 64 1.22 3.70 7.92
CA MET A 64 1.67 4.39 6.73
C MET A 64 2.93 5.18 7.04
N ASN A 65 3.85 5.19 6.08
CA ASN A 65 5.12 5.91 6.24
C ASN A 65 5.76 6.14 4.87
N SER A 66 6.90 6.77 4.88
CA SER A 66 7.80 6.84 3.74
C SER A 66 9.20 6.45 4.19
N PHE A 67 10.00 5.95 3.27
CA PHE A 67 11.39 5.59 3.52
C PHE A 67 12.25 6.48 2.64
N GLN A 68 13.09 7.31 3.26
CA GLN A 68 13.86 8.32 2.53
C GLN A 68 15.29 8.34 3.04
N LYS A 69 16.25 8.27 2.12
CA LYS A 69 17.68 8.37 2.43
C LYS A 69 18.10 7.36 3.51
N GLY A 70 17.62 6.13 3.35
CA GLY A 70 18.00 5.03 4.25
C GLY A 70 17.30 5.02 5.60
N GLY A 71 16.23 5.80 5.79
CA GLY A 71 15.50 5.82 7.06
C GLY A 71 14.01 5.96 6.92
N TRP A 72 13.29 5.28 7.82
CA TRP A 72 11.86 5.49 7.96
C TRP A 72 11.60 6.89 8.52
N GLN A 73 10.56 7.54 8.03
CA GLN A 73 10.17 8.87 8.44
C GLN A 73 9.07 8.80 9.50
N GLU A 74 8.27 9.84 9.62
CA GLU A 74 7.21 9.89 10.62
C GLU A 74 6.07 8.94 10.26
N GLU A 75 5.76 8.03 11.18
CA GLU A 75 4.74 7.01 11.01
C GLU A 75 3.34 7.60 11.24
N LYS A 76 2.40 7.25 10.37
CA LYS A 76 0.99 7.57 10.53
C LYS A 76 0.23 6.27 10.75
N ARG A 77 -0.57 6.20 11.81
CA ARG A 77 -1.31 4.99 12.16
C ARG A 77 -2.82 5.21 12.10
N MET A 78 -3.51 4.20 11.59
CA MET A 78 -4.95 4.11 11.66
C MET A 78 -5.29 2.92 12.54
N PHE A 79 -5.91 3.18 13.69
CA PHE A 79 -6.23 2.11 14.64
C PHE A 79 -7.57 1.46 14.31
N SER A 80 -7.82 1.24 13.05
CA SER A 80 -8.94 0.45 12.57
C SER A 80 -8.44 -0.42 11.44
N ASP A 81 -9.05 -1.58 11.29
CA ASP A 81 -8.69 -2.53 10.27
C ASP A 81 -9.95 -2.90 9.48
N PRO A 82 -10.11 -2.34 8.27
CA PRO A 82 -11.25 -2.65 7.44
C PRO A 82 -11.12 -3.96 6.68
N PHE A 83 -9.97 -4.64 6.83
CA PHE A 83 -9.71 -5.91 6.15
C PHE A 83 -10.12 -7.06 7.05
N MET A 84 -10.97 -7.94 6.55
CA MET A 84 -11.42 -9.10 7.31
C MET A 84 -10.77 -10.36 6.76
N PRO A 85 -10.02 -11.10 7.59
CA PRO A 85 -9.41 -12.37 7.15
C PRO A 85 -10.45 -13.32 6.59
N GLY A 86 -10.13 -13.97 5.48
CA GLY A 86 -11.04 -14.90 4.82
C GLY A 86 -12.10 -14.22 3.94
N GLN A 87 -12.14 -12.90 3.90
CA GLN A 87 -13.07 -12.16 3.06
C GLN A 87 -12.33 -11.47 1.92
N PRO A 88 -12.91 -11.47 0.71
CA PRO A 88 -12.31 -10.70 -0.38
C PRO A 88 -12.35 -9.20 -0.09
N PHE A 89 -11.34 -8.48 -0.56
CA PHE A 89 -11.29 -7.04 -0.42
C PHE A 89 -10.97 -6.38 -1.75
N GLU A 90 -11.34 -5.12 -1.88
CA GLU A 90 -10.94 -4.25 -2.97
C GLU A 90 -10.26 -3.03 -2.36
N LEU A 91 -8.97 -2.89 -2.62
CA LEU A 91 -8.16 -1.78 -2.12
C LEU A 91 -7.84 -0.86 -3.29
N ARG A 92 -8.13 0.43 -3.14
CA ARG A 92 -7.84 1.42 -4.17
C ARG A 92 -7.00 2.54 -3.60
N PHE A 93 -6.02 2.95 -4.39
CA PHE A 93 -5.21 4.15 -4.12
C PHE A 93 -5.47 5.11 -5.26
N LEU A 94 -6.07 6.25 -4.93
CA LEU A 94 -6.31 7.31 -5.91
C LEU A 94 -5.25 8.38 -5.72
N VAL A 95 -4.49 8.65 -6.80
CA VAL A 95 -3.44 9.66 -6.79
C VAL A 95 -4.04 11.02 -7.07
N LEU A 96 -3.95 11.92 -6.11
CA LEU A 96 -4.41 13.29 -6.25
C LEU A 96 -3.20 14.22 -6.25
N GLU A 97 -3.44 15.51 -6.46
CA GLU A 97 -2.35 16.49 -6.54
C GLU A 97 -1.51 16.52 -5.28
N ASN A 98 -2.16 16.49 -4.10
CA ASN A 98 -1.48 16.68 -2.82
C ASN A 98 -1.42 15.43 -1.95
N GLU A 99 -2.08 14.36 -2.35
CA GLU A 99 -2.20 13.18 -1.49
C GLU A 99 -2.59 11.93 -2.25
N TYR A 100 -2.41 10.79 -1.61
CA TYR A 100 -3.05 9.55 -2.00
C TYR A 100 -4.32 9.41 -1.16
N LYS A 101 -5.44 9.10 -1.81
CA LYS A 101 -6.65 8.68 -1.10
C LYS A 101 -6.78 7.17 -1.16
N VAL A 102 -7.11 6.56 -0.02
CA VAL A 102 -7.22 5.11 0.10
C VAL A 102 -8.67 4.73 0.36
N PHE A 103 -9.17 3.80 -0.46
CA PHE A 103 -10.52 3.27 -0.34
C PHE A 103 -10.43 1.76 -0.12
N VAL A 104 -11.24 1.25 0.79
CA VAL A 104 -11.37 -0.19 1.01
C VAL A 104 -12.83 -0.56 0.82
N ASN A 105 -13.09 -1.48 -0.11
CA ASN A 105 -14.45 -1.94 -0.43
C ASN A 105 -15.42 -0.78 -0.72
N ASN A 106 -14.95 0.17 -1.56
CA ASN A 106 -15.70 1.35 -1.98
C ASN A 106 -15.92 2.41 -0.90
N GLU A 107 -15.35 2.24 0.27
CA GLU A 107 -15.46 3.22 1.34
C GLU A 107 -14.15 3.95 1.54
N SER A 108 -14.23 5.27 1.74
CA SER A 108 -13.05 6.08 2.06
C SER A 108 -12.48 5.62 3.40
N PHE A 109 -11.20 5.28 3.41
CA PHE A 109 -10.54 4.78 4.61
C PHE A 109 -9.57 5.81 5.20
N CYS A 110 -8.64 6.32 4.39
CA CYS A 110 -7.64 7.27 4.85
C CYS A 110 -7.00 8.01 3.67
N GLN A 111 -6.12 8.94 3.99
CA GLN A 111 -5.32 9.64 3.00
C GLN A 111 -3.89 9.81 3.52
N PHE A 112 -2.97 10.01 2.59
CA PHE A 112 -1.56 10.19 2.90
C PHE A 112 -1.01 11.30 2.01
N ALA A 113 -0.59 12.41 2.63
CA ALA A 113 -0.03 13.54 1.89
C ALA A 113 1.29 13.15 1.22
N HIS A 114 1.51 13.65 0.00
CA HIS A 114 2.77 13.39 -0.69
C HIS A 114 3.95 13.94 0.09
N ARG A 115 4.90 13.09 0.40
CA ARG A 115 6.19 13.47 1.02
C ARG A 115 7.29 13.53 -0.03
N LEU A 116 7.11 12.77 -1.12
CA LEU A 116 7.96 12.79 -2.30
C LEU A 116 7.08 13.11 -3.50
N PRO A 117 7.64 13.70 -4.56
CA PRO A 117 6.83 13.98 -5.76
C PRO A 117 6.21 12.70 -6.30
N LEU A 118 4.94 12.77 -6.69
CA LEU A 118 4.27 11.59 -7.25
C LEU A 118 4.96 11.08 -8.51
N GLN A 119 5.60 11.99 -9.27
CA GLN A 119 6.32 11.63 -10.48
C GLN A 119 7.60 10.83 -10.20
N SER A 120 8.08 10.83 -8.96
CA SER A 120 9.28 10.07 -8.59
C SER A 120 8.99 8.58 -8.44
N VAL A 121 7.72 8.19 -8.33
CA VAL A 121 7.35 6.78 -8.17
C VAL A 121 7.48 6.05 -9.49
N LYS A 122 8.24 4.96 -9.49
CA LYS A 122 8.54 4.16 -10.68
C LYS A 122 8.10 2.70 -10.55
N MET A 123 7.91 2.23 -9.33
CA MET A 123 7.65 0.83 -9.07
C MET A 123 6.61 0.65 -7.98
N LEU A 124 5.64 -0.21 -8.23
CA LEU A 124 4.67 -0.65 -7.24
C LEU A 124 5.09 -2.05 -6.77
N LYS A 125 5.21 -2.24 -5.46
CA LYS A 125 5.50 -3.54 -4.86
C LYS A 125 4.37 -3.92 -3.94
N VAL A 126 3.85 -5.13 -4.10
CA VAL A 126 2.75 -5.67 -3.29
C VAL A 126 3.19 -7.00 -2.71
N LYS A 127 3.03 -7.15 -1.41
CA LYS A 127 3.40 -8.35 -0.69
C LYS A 127 2.30 -8.69 0.31
N GLY A 128 1.93 -9.97 0.37
CA GLY A 128 0.87 -10.33 1.31
C GLY A 128 0.52 -11.78 1.42
#